data_438d1ed8239d4e85b1776b8253bf6a29
#
_entry.id   438d1ed8239d4e85b1776b8253bf6a29
#
_cell.length_a   1.000
_cell.length_b   1.000
_cell.length_c   1.000
_cell.angle_alpha   90.00
_cell.angle_beta   90.00
_cell.angle_gamma   90.00
#
_symmetry.space_group_name_H-M   'P 1'
#
loop_
_entity.id
_entity.type
_entity.pdbx_description
1 polymer ?
#
loop_
_entity_poly.entity_id
_entity_poly.type
_entity_poly.pdbx_seq_one_letter_code
_entity_poly.pdbx_strand_id
1 'polypeptide(L)'
;MIKNIYEPDNEDILFWLAHNEKWPDPDWDLYVVNKKNDDLVFQLANDKACPEQEFFLHCLYYFVGEVYISNDMEKYQERIDNLFSRTALLPSVMQWKEKAALLLAGKITFDSDFWLNYLFYQDIQKRNIEDLLYEANSVEKLREYALQLYTKGFSKEEIYQIFLKSDIELQNDKTEESYIDILEDVMDMIVGWYPSRNIDFENEIKKI
;
A
#
# COMPACT_ATOMS: atom_id res chain seq x y z
N MET A 1 -20.93 19.86 12.87
CA MET A 1 -21.58 18.53 13.07
C MET A 1 -21.84 17.93 11.72
N ILE A 2 -21.46 16.66 11.53
CA ILE A 2 -21.78 15.89 10.31
C ILE A 2 -23.31 15.78 10.19
N LYS A 3 -23.84 16.15 9.03
CA LYS A 3 -25.29 16.17 8.77
C LYS A 3 -25.82 14.79 8.43
N ASN A 4 -25.05 14.03 7.63
CA ASN A 4 -25.43 12.69 7.19
C ASN A 4 -24.18 11.78 7.11
N ILE A 5 -24.05 10.87 8.06
CA ILE A 5 -22.92 9.94 8.13
C ILE A 5 -22.92 8.96 6.95
N TYR A 6 -24.09 8.50 6.50
CA TYR A 6 -24.22 7.46 5.47
C TYR A 6 -24.14 8.00 4.03
N GLU A 7 -24.29 9.29 3.86
CA GLU A 7 -24.17 9.98 2.57
C GLU A 7 -23.47 11.33 2.73
N PRO A 8 -22.24 11.38 3.28
CA PRO A 8 -21.56 12.64 3.55
C PRO A 8 -21.39 13.46 2.26
N ASP A 9 -21.61 14.76 2.38
CA ASP A 9 -21.22 15.70 1.36
C ASP A 9 -19.81 16.28 1.65
N ASN A 10 -19.32 17.15 0.78
CA ASN A 10 -18.01 17.78 0.95
C ASN A 10 -17.90 18.58 2.26
N GLU A 11 -18.99 19.19 2.74
CA GLU A 11 -18.98 19.96 3.99
C GLU A 11 -18.83 19.01 5.20
N ASP A 12 -19.50 17.84 5.16
CA ASP A 12 -19.40 16.83 6.20
C ASP A 12 -17.98 16.23 6.28
N ILE A 13 -17.36 15.95 5.13
CA ILE A 13 -15.98 15.45 5.05
C ILE A 13 -15.00 16.48 5.60
N LEU A 14 -15.09 17.74 5.17
CA LEU A 14 -14.22 18.83 5.64
C LEU A 14 -14.45 19.13 7.13
N PHE A 15 -15.68 19.02 7.61
CA PHE A 15 -15.99 19.16 9.04
C PHE A 15 -15.29 18.06 9.85
N TRP A 16 -15.40 16.80 9.45
CA TRP A 16 -14.71 15.68 10.08
C TRP A 16 -13.19 15.89 10.11
N LEU A 17 -12.62 16.24 8.97
CA LEU A 17 -11.19 16.48 8.84
C LEU A 17 -10.68 17.61 9.76
N ALA A 18 -11.46 18.68 9.90
CA ALA A 18 -11.08 19.84 10.73
C ALA A 18 -11.14 19.57 12.24
N HIS A 19 -11.92 18.60 12.68
CA HIS A 19 -12.11 18.29 14.10
C HIS A 19 -11.24 17.11 14.57
N ASN A 20 -10.53 16.44 13.65
CA ASN A 20 -9.64 15.31 13.92
C ASN A 20 -10.29 14.24 14.82
N GLU A 21 -11.59 13.99 14.59
CA GLU A 21 -12.36 13.01 15.33
C GLU A 21 -12.08 11.61 14.79
N LYS A 22 -12.34 10.58 15.61
CA LYS A 22 -12.36 9.19 15.12
C LYS A 22 -13.36 9.08 13.96
N TRP A 23 -13.23 8.03 13.18
CA TRP A 23 -14.20 7.73 12.14
C TRP A 23 -15.61 7.75 12.72
N PRO A 24 -16.55 8.48 12.11
CA PRO A 24 -17.91 8.58 12.60
C PRO A 24 -18.66 7.25 12.60
N ASP A 25 -18.24 6.34 11.73
CA ASP A 25 -18.77 4.99 11.54
C ASP A 25 -17.64 4.06 11.07
N PRO A 26 -17.62 2.76 11.40
CA PRO A 26 -16.63 1.81 10.90
C PRO A 26 -16.50 1.78 9.37
N ASP A 27 -17.59 2.03 8.64
CA ASP A 27 -17.68 2.03 7.18
C ASP A 27 -17.54 3.46 6.58
N TRP A 28 -16.94 4.40 7.33
CA TRP A 28 -16.82 5.80 6.92
C TRP A 28 -16.12 5.98 5.56
N ASP A 29 -15.11 5.20 5.30
CA ASP A 29 -14.38 5.16 4.03
C ASP A 29 -15.30 4.83 2.85
N LEU A 30 -16.24 3.88 3.02
CA LEU A 30 -17.21 3.50 1.99
C LEU A 30 -18.19 4.62 1.67
N TYR A 31 -18.61 5.36 2.70
CA TYR A 31 -19.55 6.47 2.52
C TYR A 31 -18.90 7.69 1.88
N VAL A 32 -17.61 7.93 2.19
CA VAL A 32 -16.81 9.01 1.58
C VAL A 32 -16.59 8.77 0.09
N VAL A 33 -16.45 7.52 -0.33
CA VAL A 33 -16.19 7.11 -1.75
C VAL A 33 -17.43 7.26 -2.64
N ASN A 34 -18.24 8.26 -2.45
CA ASN A 34 -19.36 8.55 -3.34
C ASN A 34 -18.86 9.40 -4.55
N LYS A 35 -19.37 9.12 -5.77
CA LYS A 35 -19.03 9.87 -7.00
C LYS A 35 -19.11 11.39 -6.82
N LYS A 36 -20.04 11.89 -6.04
CA LYS A 36 -20.21 13.34 -5.77
C LYS A 36 -19.03 13.96 -5.01
N ASN A 37 -18.23 13.13 -4.32
CA ASN A 37 -17.10 13.56 -3.51
C ASN A 37 -15.75 13.36 -4.23
N ASP A 38 -15.71 12.78 -5.44
CA ASP A 38 -14.47 12.42 -6.14
C ASP A 38 -13.47 13.57 -6.26
N ASP A 39 -13.96 14.78 -6.50
CA ASP A 39 -13.10 15.97 -6.63
C ASP A 39 -12.42 16.29 -5.33
N LEU A 40 -13.14 16.30 -4.24
CA LEU A 40 -12.60 16.59 -2.92
C LEU A 40 -11.68 15.47 -2.44
N VAL A 41 -12.11 14.21 -2.56
CA VAL A 41 -11.31 13.04 -2.15
C VAL A 41 -9.97 13.02 -2.88
N PHE A 42 -9.97 13.22 -4.20
CA PHE A 42 -8.73 13.30 -4.96
C PHE A 42 -7.87 14.51 -4.58
N GLN A 43 -8.48 15.67 -4.33
CA GLN A 43 -7.77 16.87 -3.90
C GLN A 43 -7.07 16.62 -2.55
N LEU A 44 -7.77 16.05 -1.56
CA LEU A 44 -7.22 15.77 -0.23
C LEU A 44 -6.14 14.68 -0.28
N ALA A 45 -6.31 13.64 -1.09
CA ALA A 45 -5.27 12.64 -1.34
C ALA A 45 -4.01 13.24 -1.99
N ASN A 46 -4.15 14.34 -2.74
CA ASN A 46 -3.08 15.01 -3.49
C ASN A 46 -2.56 16.27 -2.77
N ASP A 47 -2.92 16.48 -1.51
CA ASP A 47 -2.48 17.60 -0.67
C ASP A 47 -1.54 17.10 0.44
N LYS A 48 -0.26 17.49 0.36
CA LYS A 48 0.73 17.16 1.38
C LYS A 48 0.39 17.71 2.78
N ALA A 49 -0.41 18.77 2.85
CA ALA A 49 -0.84 19.38 4.11
C ALA A 49 -2.07 18.68 4.73
N CYS A 50 -2.71 17.76 4.01
CA CYS A 50 -3.84 17.00 4.51
C CYS A 50 -3.38 16.01 5.60
N PRO A 51 -3.88 16.12 6.86
CA PRO A 51 -3.46 15.23 7.94
C PRO A 51 -3.93 13.78 7.71
N GLU A 52 -5.00 13.57 6.95
CA GLU A 52 -5.60 12.27 6.67
C GLU A 52 -5.37 11.85 5.19
N GLN A 53 -4.24 12.23 4.61
CA GLN A 53 -3.92 11.96 3.20
C GLN A 53 -4.04 10.46 2.87
N GLU A 54 -3.51 9.59 3.74
CA GLU A 54 -3.51 8.14 3.54
C GLU A 54 -4.93 7.56 3.55
N PHE A 55 -5.81 8.11 4.39
CA PHE A 55 -7.23 7.75 4.37
C PHE A 55 -7.88 8.04 3.02
N PHE A 56 -7.60 9.20 2.41
CA PHE A 56 -8.16 9.53 1.10
C PHE A 56 -7.55 8.70 -0.02
N LEU A 57 -6.27 8.32 0.06
CA LEU A 57 -5.65 7.35 -0.85
C LEU A 57 -6.29 5.97 -0.70
N HIS A 58 -6.58 5.54 0.54
CA HIS A 58 -7.33 4.32 0.82
C HIS A 58 -8.71 4.37 0.15
N CYS A 59 -9.49 5.44 0.35
CA CYS A 59 -10.80 5.61 -0.26
C CYS A 59 -10.73 5.44 -1.80
N LEU A 60 -9.78 6.08 -2.46
CA LEU A 60 -9.59 5.96 -3.90
C LEU A 60 -9.20 4.53 -4.33
N TYR A 61 -8.33 3.86 -3.55
CA TYR A 61 -7.88 2.50 -3.84
C TYR A 61 -8.99 1.48 -3.61
N TYR A 62 -9.73 1.64 -2.52
CA TYR A 62 -10.88 0.79 -2.18
C TYR A 62 -11.94 0.83 -3.29
N PHE A 63 -12.28 2.03 -3.79
CA PHE A 63 -13.21 2.16 -4.92
C PHE A 63 -12.77 1.32 -6.13
N VAL A 64 -11.50 1.41 -6.53
CA VAL A 64 -10.96 0.64 -7.65
C VAL A 64 -11.00 -0.86 -7.35
N GLY A 65 -10.71 -1.24 -6.11
CA GLY A 65 -10.78 -2.63 -5.63
C GLY A 65 -12.19 -3.21 -5.72
N GLU A 66 -13.20 -2.47 -5.28
CA GLU A 66 -14.61 -2.87 -5.39
C GLU A 66 -15.05 -3.05 -6.84
N VAL A 67 -14.62 -2.16 -7.73
CA VAL A 67 -14.90 -2.29 -9.17
C VAL A 67 -14.25 -3.55 -9.75
N TYR A 68 -13.02 -3.84 -9.34
CA TYR A 68 -12.29 -5.04 -9.75
C TYR A 68 -12.97 -6.33 -9.26
N ILE A 69 -13.34 -6.40 -7.97
CA ILE A 69 -14.00 -7.56 -7.36
C ILE A 69 -15.38 -7.81 -7.96
N SER A 70 -16.17 -6.74 -8.13
CA SER A 70 -17.52 -6.83 -8.68
C SER A 70 -17.55 -7.16 -10.17
N ASN A 71 -16.40 -7.04 -10.85
CA ASN A 71 -16.28 -7.16 -12.31
C ASN A 71 -17.20 -6.20 -13.09
N ASP A 72 -17.49 -5.03 -12.50
CA ASP A 72 -18.41 -4.02 -13.03
C ASP A 72 -17.67 -2.89 -13.78
N MET A 73 -16.53 -3.20 -14.41
CA MET A 73 -15.68 -2.22 -15.11
C MET A 73 -16.45 -1.35 -16.09
N GLU A 74 -17.34 -1.95 -16.88
CA GLU A 74 -18.12 -1.23 -17.89
C GLU A 74 -18.95 -0.09 -17.26
N LYS A 75 -19.55 -0.34 -16.10
CA LYS A 75 -20.36 0.63 -15.36
C LYS A 75 -19.55 1.79 -14.80
N TYR A 76 -18.30 1.54 -14.40
CA TYR A 76 -17.47 2.52 -13.69
C TYR A 76 -16.32 3.07 -14.54
N GLN A 77 -16.16 2.66 -15.80
CA GLN A 77 -15.05 3.05 -16.68
C GLN A 77 -14.87 4.56 -16.74
N GLU A 78 -15.94 5.32 -17.02
CA GLU A 78 -15.88 6.79 -17.10
C GLU A 78 -15.35 7.43 -15.80
N ARG A 79 -15.78 6.92 -14.64
CA ARG A 79 -15.33 7.43 -13.33
C ARG A 79 -13.86 7.11 -13.10
N ILE A 80 -13.42 5.90 -13.43
CA ILE A 80 -12.03 5.50 -13.35
C ILE A 80 -11.16 6.35 -14.27
N ASP A 81 -11.53 6.49 -15.53
CA ASP A 81 -10.79 7.30 -16.51
C ASP A 81 -10.67 8.75 -16.04
N ASN A 82 -11.74 9.30 -15.47
CA ASN A 82 -11.72 10.65 -14.89
C ASN A 82 -10.70 10.76 -13.75
N LEU A 83 -10.69 9.84 -12.78
CA LEU A 83 -9.75 9.85 -11.67
C LEU A 83 -8.30 9.67 -12.16
N PHE A 84 -8.07 8.79 -13.14
CA PHE A 84 -6.74 8.56 -13.71
C PHE A 84 -6.22 9.72 -14.56
N SER A 85 -7.10 10.50 -15.19
CA SER A 85 -6.71 11.66 -15.99
C SER A 85 -6.24 12.84 -15.16
N ARG A 86 -6.55 12.91 -13.87
CA ARG A 86 -6.18 14.01 -12.97
C ARG A 86 -4.67 14.06 -12.74
N THR A 87 -4.14 15.26 -12.56
CA THR A 87 -2.71 15.46 -12.32
C THR A 87 -2.33 14.96 -10.91
N ALA A 88 -1.41 14.01 -10.85
CA ALA A 88 -0.77 13.59 -9.61
C ALA A 88 0.36 14.55 -9.26
N LEU A 89 0.26 15.28 -8.15
CA LEU A 89 1.28 16.22 -7.66
C LEU A 89 2.23 15.55 -6.66
N LEU A 90 1.77 14.49 -6.00
CA LEU A 90 2.52 13.78 -4.96
C LEU A 90 2.93 12.38 -5.42
N PRO A 91 4.11 11.89 -4.99
CA PRO A 91 4.55 10.52 -5.26
C PRO A 91 3.54 9.46 -4.81
N SER A 92 2.88 9.66 -3.66
CA SER A 92 1.85 8.76 -3.13
C SER A 92 0.64 8.62 -4.06
N VAL A 93 0.21 9.69 -4.72
CA VAL A 93 -0.87 9.64 -5.73
C VAL A 93 -0.40 8.95 -7.01
N MET A 94 0.87 9.12 -7.39
CA MET A 94 1.46 8.38 -8.52
C MET A 94 1.48 6.89 -8.22
N GLN A 95 1.93 6.51 -7.04
CA GLN A 95 1.94 5.13 -6.55
C GLN A 95 0.52 4.54 -6.51
N TRP A 96 -0.47 5.30 -6.03
CA TRP A 96 -1.87 4.88 -6.09
C TRP A 96 -2.31 4.55 -7.53
N LYS A 97 -2.01 5.42 -8.50
CA LYS A 97 -2.35 5.18 -9.91
C LYS A 97 -1.70 3.91 -10.46
N GLU A 98 -0.42 3.70 -10.16
CA GLU A 98 0.31 2.50 -10.59
C GLU A 98 -0.31 1.24 -9.99
N LYS A 99 -0.56 1.21 -8.68
CA LYS A 99 -1.18 0.07 -8.01
C LYS A 99 -2.60 -0.19 -8.52
N ALA A 100 -3.41 0.85 -8.67
CA ALA A 100 -4.76 0.74 -9.22
C ALA A 100 -4.74 0.19 -10.66
N ALA A 101 -3.80 0.64 -11.50
CA ALA A 101 -3.64 0.12 -12.86
C ALA A 101 -3.21 -1.36 -12.88
N LEU A 102 -2.29 -1.76 -12.00
CA LEU A 102 -1.87 -3.17 -11.85
C LEU A 102 -3.01 -4.05 -11.37
N LEU A 103 -3.82 -3.57 -10.42
CA LEU A 103 -4.99 -4.27 -9.92
C LEU A 103 -6.03 -4.48 -11.04
N LEU A 104 -6.41 -3.43 -11.76
CA LEU A 104 -7.35 -3.51 -12.88
C LEU A 104 -6.85 -4.42 -14.01
N ALA A 105 -5.54 -4.53 -14.19
CA ALA A 105 -4.91 -5.46 -15.12
C ALA A 105 -4.83 -6.90 -14.58
N GLY A 106 -5.28 -7.19 -13.36
CA GLY A 106 -5.21 -8.51 -12.72
C GLY A 106 -3.78 -8.96 -12.40
N LYS A 107 -2.84 -8.02 -12.29
CA LYS A 107 -1.42 -8.33 -12.03
C LYS A 107 -1.09 -8.40 -10.53
N ILE A 108 -1.95 -7.87 -9.68
CA ILE A 108 -1.84 -7.92 -8.23
C ILE A 108 -3.18 -8.28 -7.62
N THR A 109 -3.17 -8.75 -6.36
CA THR A 109 -4.39 -9.00 -5.57
C THR A 109 -4.84 -7.74 -4.88
N PHE A 110 -6.16 -7.58 -4.71
CA PHE A 110 -6.71 -6.47 -3.93
C PHE A 110 -6.49 -6.72 -2.44
N ASP A 111 -5.90 -5.73 -1.78
CA ASP A 111 -5.75 -5.67 -0.33
C ASP A 111 -6.44 -4.38 0.15
N SER A 112 -7.61 -4.52 0.77
CA SER A 112 -8.45 -3.40 1.21
C SER A 112 -7.72 -2.46 2.16
N ASP A 113 -6.82 -3.00 2.98
CA ASP A 113 -6.21 -2.26 4.08
C ASP A 113 -4.87 -1.61 3.71
N PHE A 114 -4.44 -1.77 2.46
CA PHE A 114 -3.09 -1.36 2.01
C PHE A 114 -2.72 0.07 2.45
N TRP A 115 -3.60 1.06 2.28
CA TRP A 115 -3.29 2.45 2.63
C TRP A 115 -3.56 2.80 4.10
N LEU A 116 -4.60 2.22 4.72
CA LEU A 116 -4.94 2.46 6.13
C LEU A 116 -3.88 1.94 7.09
N ASN A 117 -3.22 0.89 6.70
CA ASN A 117 -2.25 0.21 7.53
C ASN A 117 -0.82 0.40 7.01
N TYR A 118 -0.57 1.39 6.14
CA TYR A 118 0.76 1.51 5.55
C TYR A 118 1.86 1.64 6.61
N LEU A 119 1.67 2.46 7.65
CA LEU A 119 2.56 2.54 8.81
C LEU A 119 2.48 1.28 9.69
N PHE A 120 1.27 0.75 9.89
CA PHE A 120 1.06 -0.49 10.64
C PHE A 120 1.58 -1.71 9.89
N TYR A 121 1.47 -1.76 8.56
CA TYR A 121 2.12 -2.77 7.73
C TYR A 121 3.63 -2.72 7.86
N GLN A 122 4.24 -1.56 7.94
CA GLN A 122 5.68 -1.48 8.18
C GLN A 122 6.07 -2.14 9.51
N ASP A 123 5.29 -1.95 10.58
CA ASP A 123 5.55 -2.58 11.88
C ASP A 123 5.25 -4.10 11.88
N ILE A 124 4.20 -4.54 11.19
CA ILE A 124 3.93 -5.98 10.98
C ILE A 124 5.02 -6.60 10.10
N GLN A 125 5.44 -5.91 9.05
CA GLN A 125 6.49 -6.37 8.15
C GLN A 125 7.81 -6.54 8.90
N LYS A 126 8.15 -5.60 9.78
CA LYS A 126 9.31 -5.71 10.67
C LYS A 126 9.25 -6.97 11.54
N ARG A 127 8.14 -7.21 12.24
CA ARG A 127 7.97 -8.41 13.08
C ARG A 127 8.11 -9.69 12.27
N ASN A 128 7.51 -9.73 11.07
CA ASN A 128 7.64 -10.89 10.20
C ASN A 128 9.08 -11.13 9.75
N ILE A 129 9.85 -10.09 9.46
CA ILE A 129 11.27 -10.20 9.10
C ILE A 129 12.08 -10.71 10.29
N GLU A 130 11.89 -10.14 11.48
CA GLU A 130 12.57 -10.59 12.70
C GLU A 130 12.26 -12.06 13.01
N ASP A 131 10.99 -12.46 12.96
CA ASP A 131 10.58 -13.84 13.20
C ASP A 131 11.26 -14.81 12.21
N LEU A 132 11.30 -14.44 10.91
CA LEU A 132 11.90 -15.25 9.86
C LEU A 132 13.42 -15.35 9.98
N LEU A 133 14.10 -14.32 10.50
CA LEU A 133 15.55 -14.35 10.74
C LEU A 133 15.97 -15.43 11.73
N TYR A 134 15.15 -15.70 12.74
CA TYR A 134 15.43 -16.70 13.75
C TYR A 134 15.03 -18.13 13.34
N GLU A 135 14.46 -18.32 12.16
CA GLU A 135 14.06 -19.62 11.67
C GLU A 135 15.18 -20.33 10.87
N ALA A 136 15.11 -21.67 10.81
CA ALA A 136 15.99 -22.42 9.92
C ALA A 136 15.72 -22.06 8.44
N ASN A 137 16.78 -21.93 7.64
CA ASN A 137 16.74 -21.47 6.24
C ASN A 137 16.17 -20.04 6.09
N SER A 138 16.59 -19.13 6.96
CA SER A 138 16.12 -17.75 7.02
C SER A 138 16.29 -17.00 5.69
N VAL A 139 17.38 -17.21 4.94
CA VAL A 139 17.60 -16.59 3.62
C VAL A 139 16.49 -16.95 2.65
N GLU A 140 16.16 -18.24 2.51
CA GLU A 140 15.10 -18.72 1.63
C GLU A 140 13.73 -18.18 2.04
N LYS A 141 13.45 -18.15 3.36
CA LYS A 141 12.17 -17.65 3.88
C LYS A 141 12.01 -16.15 3.69
N LEU A 142 13.05 -15.37 3.92
CA LEU A 142 13.04 -13.93 3.67
C LEU A 142 12.89 -13.63 2.17
N ARG A 143 13.53 -14.47 1.31
CA ARG A 143 13.36 -14.38 -0.14
C ARG A 143 11.91 -14.68 -0.55
N GLU A 144 11.30 -15.75 -0.03
CA GLU A 144 9.89 -16.08 -0.24
C GLU A 144 8.98 -14.95 0.25
N TYR A 145 9.32 -14.35 1.39
CA TYR A 145 8.58 -13.22 1.93
C TYR A 145 8.65 -11.98 1.04
N ALA A 146 9.82 -11.66 0.48
CA ALA A 146 9.95 -10.60 -0.51
C ALA A 146 9.06 -10.84 -1.75
N LEU A 147 8.99 -12.09 -2.22
CA LEU A 147 8.09 -12.49 -3.31
C LEU A 147 6.61 -12.34 -2.93
N GLN A 148 6.23 -12.70 -1.70
CA GLN A 148 4.86 -12.49 -1.20
C GLN A 148 4.49 -11.01 -1.15
N LEU A 149 5.40 -10.14 -0.71
CA LEU A 149 5.20 -8.69 -0.73
C LEU A 149 4.98 -8.18 -2.16
N TYR A 150 5.76 -8.68 -3.11
CA TYR A 150 5.59 -8.32 -4.51
C TYR A 150 4.24 -8.77 -5.08
N THR A 151 3.74 -9.97 -4.72
CA THR A 151 2.40 -10.44 -5.12
C THR A 151 1.27 -9.62 -4.52
N LYS A 152 1.52 -8.99 -3.35
CA LYS A 152 0.59 -8.02 -2.72
C LYS A 152 0.65 -6.63 -3.35
N GLY A 153 1.50 -6.42 -4.35
CA GLY A 153 1.59 -5.18 -5.10
C GLY A 153 2.65 -4.19 -4.61
N PHE A 154 3.54 -4.59 -3.70
CA PHE A 154 4.71 -3.79 -3.38
C PHE A 154 5.70 -3.80 -4.55
N SER A 155 6.21 -2.63 -4.93
CA SER A 155 7.29 -2.52 -5.88
C SER A 155 8.59 -3.06 -5.28
N LYS A 156 9.55 -3.38 -6.13
CA LYS A 156 10.89 -3.81 -5.73
C LYS A 156 11.56 -2.80 -4.79
N GLU A 157 11.40 -1.52 -5.07
CA GLU A 157 11.94 -0.43 -4.24
C GLU A 157 11.26 -0.39 -2.86
N GLU A 158 9.95 -0.51 -2.80
CA GLU A 158 9.22 -0.54 -1.52
C GLU A 158 9.62 -1.75 -0.68
N ILE A 159 9.79 -2.92 -1.29
CA ILE A 159 10.27 -4.12 -0.60
C ILE A 159 11.66 -3.88 -0.03
N TYR A 160 12.57 -3.31 -0.84
CA TYR A 160 13.91 -2.96 -0.35
C TYR A 160 13.86 -2.00 0.84
N GLN A 161 13.02 -0.97 0.81
CA GLN A 161 12.87 -0.01 1.92
C GLN A 161 12.31 -0.67 3.20
N ILE A 162 11.42 -1.66 3.08
CA ILE A 162 10.93 -2.44 4.22
C ILE A 162 12.09 -3.20 4.88
N PHE A 163 12.90 -3.88 4.10
CA PHE A 163 14.06 -4.64 4.59
C PHE A 163 15.13 -3.71 5.17
N LEU A 164 15.45 -2.60 4.50
CA LEU A 164 16.41 -1.60 4.97
C LEU A 164 16.01 -1.00 6.33
N LYS A 165 14.72 -0.71 6.52
CA LYS A 165 14.22 -0.22 7.81
C LYS A 165 14.45 -1.25 8.90
N SER A 166 14.13 -2.52 8.65
CA SER A 166 14.38 -3.62 9.60
C SER A 166 15.85 -3.78 9.92
N ASP A 167 16.73 -3.67 8.93
CA ASP A 167 18.18 -3.73 9.10
C ASP A 167 18.70 -2.61 10.03
N ILE A 168 18.32 -1.37 9.77
CA ILE A 168 18.71 -0.21 10.59
C ILE A 168 18.26 -0.39 12.06
N GLU A 169 17.05 -0.92 12.27
CA GLU A 169 16.51 -1.13 13.61
C GLU A 169 17.22 -2.28 14.33
N LEU A 170 17.51 -3.39 13.66
CA LEU A 170 18.28 -4.50 14.21
C LEU A 170 19.71 -4.09 14.59
N GLN A 171 20.37 -3.26 13.77
CA GLN A 171 21.68 -2.68 14.08
C GLN A 171 21.62 -1.81 15.33
N ASN A 172 20.58 -0.99 15.50
CA ASN A 172 20.38 -0.15 16.69
C ASN A 172 20.11 -0.99 17.96
N ASP A 173 19.40 -2.10 17.83
CA ASP A 173 19.06 -3.03 18.93
C ASP A 173 20.24 -3.97 19.29
N LYS A 174 21.41 -3.80 18.62
CA LYS A 174 22.62 -4.63 18.83
C LYS A 174 22.36 -6.12 18.64
N THR A 175 21.56 -6.45 17.65
CA THR A 175 21.35 -7.83 17.20
C THR A 175 22.68 -8.47 16.77
N GLU A 176 22.81 -9.79 16.88
CA GLU A 176 24.01 -10.52 16.45
C GLU A 176 24.30 -10.24 14.96
N GLU A 177 25.55 -9.95 14.64
CA GLU A 177 26.02 -9.60 13.28
C GLU A 177 25.60 -10.64 12.23
N SER A 178 25.55 -11.93 12.61
CA SER A 178 25.12 -13.02 11.73
C SER A 178 23.71 -12.89 11.18
N TYR A 179 22.80 -12.27 11.92
CA TYR A 179 21.41 -12.02 11.48
C TYR A 179 21.34 -10.80 10.57
N ILE A 180 22.16 -9.79 10.84
CA ILE A 180 22.29 -8.61 9.99
C ILE A 180 22.85 -9.03 8.64
N ASP A 181 23.91 -9.84 8.58
CA ASP A 181 24.51 -10.39 7.37
C ASP A 181 23.47 -11.14 6.50
N ILE A 182 22.60 -11.95 7.14
CA ILE A 182 21.51 -12.66 6.45
C ILE A 182 20.54 -11.69 5.78
N LEU A 183 20.16 -10.63 6.49
CA LEU A 183 19.21 -9.65 5.99
C LEU A 183 19.82 -8.84 4.82
N GLU A 184 21.07 -8.40 4.97
CA GLU A 184 21.83 -7.71 3.93
C GLU A 184 22.00 -8.58 2.67
N ASP A 185 22.29 -9.89 2.84
CA ASP A 185 22.35 -10.85 1.72
C ASP A 185 21.05 -10.88 0.90
N VAL A 186 19.89 -10.88 1.58
CA VAL A 186 18.59 -10.86 0.91
C VAL A 186 18.33 -9.49 0.24
N MET A 187 18.70 -8.40 0.89
CA MET A 187 18.60 -7.05 0.31
C MET A 187 19.42 -6.94 -0.97
N ASP A 188 20.62 -7.51 -1.00
CA ASP A 188 21.46 -7.58 -2.20
C ASP A 188 20.80 -8.39 -3.33
N MET A 189 20.09 -9.48 -2.99
CA MET A 189 19.30 -10.24 -3.97
C MET A 189 18.12 -9.42 -4.52
N ILE A 190 17.49 -8.60 -3.68
CA ILE A 190 16.38 -7.72 -4.08
C ILE A 190 16.90 -6.68 -5.07
N VAL A 191 18.03 -6.01 -4.81
CA VAL A 191 18.57 -4.97 -5.71
C VAL A 191 19.25 -5.53 -6.96
N GLY A 192 19.65 -6.82 -6.93
CA GLY A 192 20.23 -7.48 -8.10
C GLY A 192 21.77 -7.44 -8.15
N TRP A 193 22.44 -7.38 -7.00
CA TRP A 193 23.93 -7.34 -6.93
C TRP A 193 24.56 -8.70 -7.22
N TYR A 194 23.83 -9.81 -7.03
CA TYR A 194 24.32 -11.16 -7.27
C TYR A 194 23.62 -11.83 -8.44
N PRO A 195 24.12 -11.74 -9.69
CA PRO A 195 23.40 -12.22 -10.88
C PRO A 195 22.89 -13.66 -10.82
N SER A 196 23.55 -14.53 -10.05
CA SER A 196 23.16 -15.94 -9.90
C SER A 196 22.14 -16.20 -8.78
N ARG A 197 21.86 -15.21 -7.91
CA ARG A 197 21.01 -15.35 -6.71
C ARG A 197 19.91 -14.27 -6.64
N ASN A 198 19.89 -13.36 -7.60
CA ASN A 198 18.90 -12.27 -7.62
C ASN A 198 17.47 -12.80 -7.62
N ILE A 199 16.58 -12.08 -6.96
CA ILE A 199 15.15 -12.36 -7.03
C ILE A 199 14.60 -11.82 -8.35
N ASP A 200 14.20 -12.75 -9.21
CA ASP A 200 13.49 -12.42 -10.45
C ASP A 200 11.98 -12.40 -10.19
N PHE A 201 11.52 -11.27 -9.64
CA PHE A 201 10.14 -11.09 -9.20
C PHE A 201 9.11 -11.44 -10.28
N GLU A 202 9.38 -11.12 -11.56
CA GLU A 202 8.44 -11.36 -12.65
C GLU A 202 8.36 -12.83 -13.07
N ASN A 203 9.49 -13.54 -13.05
CA ASN A 203 9.55 -14.93 -13.53
C ASN A 203 9.32 -15.96 -12.42
N GLU A 204 9.63 -15.61 -11.16
CA GLU A 204 9.42 -16.54 -10.04
C GLU A 204 7.95 -16.66 -9.66
N ILE A 205 7.19 -15.56 -9.72
CA ILE A 205 5.74 -15.60 -9.46
C ILE A 205 4.97 -16.44 -10.48
N LYS A 206 5.44 -16.52 -11.72
CA LYS A 206 4.82 -17.37 -12.75
C LYS A 206 4.96 -18.87 -12.47
N LYS A 207 5.74 -19.26 -11.45
CA LYS A 207 5.98 -20.66 -11.07
C LYS A 207 5.21 -21.08 -9.81
N ILE A 208 4.59 -20.12 -9.10
CA ILE A 208 3.74 -20.34 -7.94
C ILE A 208 2.27 -20.40 -8.40
#